data_8bfae51d09d08b4da25e54fa6cc33123
#
_entry.id   8bfae51d09d08b4da25e54fa6cc33123
#
_cell.length_a   1.000
_cell.length_b   1.000
_cell.length_c   1.000
_cell.angle_alpha   90.00
_cell.angle_beta   90.00
_cell.angle_gamma   90.00
#
_symmetry.space_group_name_H-M   'P 1'
#
loop_
_entity.id
_entity.type
_entity.pdbx_description
1 polymer ?
#
loop_
_entity_poly.entity_id
_entity_poly.type
_entity_poly.pdbx_seq_one_letter_code
_entity_poly.pdbx_strand_id
1 'polypeptide(L)'
;MASIPLRLNLGDGSVAFSFSPEAARDLHKALNDLINQLKAIALEGSKPGQKPKPQKPIEYQHTGDVFLEIFCNPNIWPSPFAAKVLITIRDERIRLSTEAELTRILEDLNQYLEQV
;
A
#
# COMPACT_ATOMS: atom_id res chain seq x y z
N MET A 1 -11.24 26.11 -0.82
CA MET A 1 -10.49 25.38 -1.85
C MET A 1 -10.91 23.93 -1.87
N ALA A 2 -11.20 23.41 -3.03
CA ALA A 2 -11.52 21.99 -3.16
C ALA A 2 -10.24 21.16 -2.93
N SER A 3 -10.30 20.18 -2.05
CA SER A 3 -9.19 19.25 -1.86
C SER A 3 -9.12 18.28 -3.04
N ILE A 4 -7.89 17.91 -3.42
CA ILE A 4 -7.66 16.94 -4.47
C ILE A 4 -7.89 15.55 -3.86
N PRO A 5 -8.73 14.70 -4.46
CA PRO A 5 -8.91 13.34 -3.94
C PRO A 5 -7.70 12.47 -4.25
N LEU A 6 -7.47 11.48 -3.40
CA LEU A 6 -6.53 10.41 -3.72
C LEU A 6 -7.24 9.41 -4.63
N ARG A 7 -6.64 9.13 -5.77
CA ARG A 7 -7.15 8.11 -6.71
C ARG A 7 -6.22 6.91 -6.68
N LEU A 8 -6.77 5.76 -6.36
CA LEU A 8 -6.05 4.49 -6.39
C LEU A 8 -6.51 3.67 -7.58
N ASN A 9 -5.55 3.24 -8.39
CA ASN A 9 -5.82 2.36 -9.52
C ASN A 9 -5.78 0.91 -9.08
N LEU A 10 -6.91 0.25 -9.22
CA LEU A 10 -7.10 -1.16 -8.93
C LEU A 10 -6.99 -1.92 -10.25
N GLY A 11 -6.88 -3.23 -10.23
CA GLY A 11 -6.68 -3.99 -11.45
C GLY A 11 -7.64 -3.63 -12.59
N ASP A 12 -8.94 -3.64 -12.29
CA ASP A 12 -9.99 -3.43 -13.29
C ASP A 12 -10.75 -2.11 -13.11
N GLY A 13 -10.22 -1.21 -12.34
CA GLY A 13 -10.89 0.06 -12.11
C GLY A 13 -10.12 0.96 -11.19
N SER A 14 -10.77 2.01 -10.71
CA SER A 14 -10.16 2.93 -9.78
C SER A 14 -11.15 3.40 -8.73
N VAL A 15 -10.63 3.90 -7.62
CA VAL A 15 -11.43 4.51 -6.56
C VAL A 15 -10.78 5.84 -6.20
N ALA A 16 -11.58 6.87 -5.99
CA ALA A 16 -11.10 8.17 -5.56
C ALA A 16 -11.83 8.58 -4.29
N PHE A 17 -11.10 9.09 -3.33
CA PHE A 17 -11.68 9.47 -2.04
C PHE A 17 -10.89 10.60 -1.40
N SER A 18 -11.54 11.26 -0.48
CA SER A 18 -10.95 12.36 0.28
C SER A 18 -9.81 11.86 1.15
N PHE A 19 -8.65 12.49 1.04
CA PHE A 19 -7.47 12.11 1.81
C PHE A 19 -6.63 13.37 2.09
N SER A 20 -5.77 13.32 3.11
CA SER A 20 -4.95 14.46 3.44
C SER A 20 -3.50 14.24 3.01
N PRO A 21 -2.76 15.33 2.68
CA PRO A 21 -1.33 15.19 2.36
C PRO A 21 -0.53 14.57 3.51
N GLU A 22 -0.87 14.87 4.75
CA GLU A 22 -0.19 14.30 5.92
C GLU A 22 -0.39 12.79 5.98
N ALA A 23 -1.64 12.33 5.82
CA ALA A 23 -1.94 10.90 5.82
C ALA A 23 -1.27 10.20 4.63
N ALA A 24 -1.20 10.87 3.47
CA ALA A 24 -0.53 10.33 2.31
C ALA A 24 0.98 10.14 2.54
N ARG A 25 1.62 11.07 3.24
CA ARG A 25 3.04 10.93 3.58
C ARG A 25 3.27 9.77 4.55
N ASP A 26 2.40 9.61 5.54
CA ASP A 26 2.48 8.49 6.48
C ASP A 26 2.30 7.16 5.76
N LEU A 27 1.33 7.08 4.86
CA LEU A 27 1.12 5.88 4.05
C LEU A 27 2.32 5.60 3.15
N HIS A 28 2.87 6.63 2.52
CA HIS A 28 4.04 6.51 1.66
C HIS A 28 5.22 5.92 2.43
N LYS A 29 5.44 6.39 3.66
CA LYS A 29 6.49 5.86 4.53
C LYS A 29 6.25 4.39 4.87
N ALA A 30 5.02 4.04 5.22
CA ALA A 30 4.67 2.65 5.54
C ALA A 30 4.90 1.72 4.34
N LEU A 31 4.56 2.16 3.13
CA LEU A 31 4.76 1.37 1.93
C LEU A 31 6.23 1.26 1.53
N ASN A 32 7.02 2.30 1.77
CA ASN A 32 8.48 2.22 1.56
C ASN A 32 9.12 1.24 2.52
N ASP A 33 8.69 1.22 3.79
CA ASP A 33 9.17 0.24 4.75
C ASP A 33 8.82 -1.19 4.29
N LEU A 34 7.63 -1.38 3.75
CA LEU A 34 7.22 -2.67 3.18
C LEU A 34 8.12 -3.09 2.02
N ILE A 35 8.43 -2.16 1.12
CA ILE A 35 9.33 -2.44 -0.01
C ILE A 35 10.71 -2.87 0.49
N ASN A 36 11.24 -2.19 1.50
CA ASN A 36 12.52 -2.54 2.09
C ASN A 36 12.49 -3.94 2.71
N GLN A 37 11.40 -4.31 3.38
CA GLN A 37 11.23 -5.66 3.90
C GLN A 37 11.19 -6.70 2.78
N LEU A 38 10.47 -6.43 1.70
CA LEU A 38 10.39 -7.32 0.55
C LEU A 38 11.74 -7.49 -0.13
N LYS A 39 12.52 -6.41 -0.26
CA LYS A 39 13.88 -6.48 -0.80
C LYS A 39 14.79 -7.31 0.09
N ALA A 40 14.70 -7.15 1.41
CA ALA A 40 15.51 -7.90 2.35
C ALA A 40 15.21 -9.40 2.28
N ILE A 41 13.92 -9.77 2.19
CA ILE A 41 13.50 -11.16 2.07
C ILE A 41 14.02 -11.76 0.76
N ALA A 42 13.89 -11.03 -0.34
CA ALA A 42 14.36 -11.49 -1.65
C ALA A 42 15.88 -11.70 -1.65
N LEU A 43 16.63 -10.79 -1.02
CA LEU A 43 18.08 -10.88 -0.93
C LEU A 43 18.50 -12.09 -0.10
N GLU A 44 17.87 -12.32 1.05
CA GLU A 44 18.15 -13.47 1.90
C GLU A 44 17.82 -14.79 1.19
N GLY A 45 16.69 -14.82 0.48
CA GLY A 45 16.24 -16.01 -0.25
C GLY A 45 17.14 -16.39 -1.42
N SER A 46 17.96 -15.44 -1.91
CA SER A 46 18.90 -15.71 -3.00
C SER A 46 20.21 -16.37 -2.52
N LYS A 47 20.46 -16.40 -1.21
CA LYS A 47 21.67 -16.99 -0.65
C LYS A 47 21.51 -18.50 -0.52
N PRO A 48 22.49 -19.33 -1.01
CA PRO A 48 22.40 -20.77 -0.91
C PRO A 48 22.30 -21.24 0.55
N GLY A 49 21.37 -22.15 0.82
CA GLY A 49 21.24 -22.79 2.13
C GLY A 49 20.65 -21.93 3.22
N GLN A 50 20.18 -20.71 2.93
CA GLN A 50 19.56 -19.84 3.91
C GLN A 50 18.09 -19.66 3.62
N LYS A 51 17.27 -19.76 4.67
CA LYS A 51 15.85 -19.41 4.59
C LYS A 51 15.68 -17.96 5.04
N PRO A 52 14.85 -17.16 4.34
CA PRO A 52 14.57 -15.81 4.78
C PRO A 52 13.94 -15.79 6.18
N LYS A 53 14.30 -14.82 7.00
CA LYS A 53 13.63 -14.61 8.28
C LYS A 53 12.22 -14.07 8.01
N PRO A 54 11.19 -14.66 8.64
CA PRO A 54 9.84 -14.09 8.52
C PRO A 54 9.80 -12.65 9.02
N GLN A 55 9.10 -11.80 8.28
CA GLN A 55 8.86 -10.41 8.64
C GLN A 55 7.41 -10.25 9.09
N LYS A 56 7.16 -9.28 9.97
CA LYS A 56 5.79 -9.00 10.38
C LYS A 56 4.98 -8.45 9.23
N PRO A 57 3.72 -8.87 9.05
CA PRO A 57 2.84 -8.24 8.09
C PRO A 57 2.71 -6.74 8.35
N ILE A 58 2.58 -5.97 7.29
CA ILE A 58 2.28 -4.56 7.41
C ILE A 58 0.77 -4.37 7.44
N GLU A 59 0.34 -3.56 8.40
CA GLU A 59 -1.06 -3.24 8.61
C GLU A 59 -1.14 -1.73 8.85
N TYR A 60 -1.52 -1.00 7.82
CA TYR A 60 -1.69 0.45 7.89
C TYR A 60 -3.17 0.76 8.01
N GLN A 61 -3.51 1.66 8.93
CA GLN A 61 -4.89 2.11 9.10
C GLN A 61 -4.92 3.64 9.22
N HIS A 62 -5.86 4.24 8.52
CA HIS A 62 -6.14 5.66 8.62
C HIS A 62 -7.63 5.87 8.84
N THR A 63 -7.99 6.61 9.87
CA THR A 63 -9.37 6.97 10.16
C THR A 63 -9.57 8.47 9.90
N GLY A 64 -10.46 8.78 8.99
CA GLY A 64 -10.84 10.14 8.64
C GLY A 64 -12.27 10.13 8.13
N ASP A 65 -12.59 11.03 7.18
CA ASP A 65 -13.88 10.99 6.50
C ASP A 65 -14.09 9.64 5.81
N VAL A 66 -13.01 9.06 5.34
CA VAL A 66 -12.97 7.72 4.78
C VAL A 66 -11.95 6.90 5.55
N PHE A 67 -12.30 5.68 5.93
CA PHE A 67 -11.37 4.74 6.56
C PHE A 67 -10.60 4.00 5.46
N LEU A 68 -9.29 3.94 5.61
CA LEU A 68 -8.41 3.22 4.69
C LEU A 68 -7.55 2.24 5.48
N GLU A 69 -7.56 0.97 5.07
CA GLU A 69 -6.68 -0.05 5.60
C GLU A 69 -5.90 -0.69 4.46
N ILE A 70 -4.61 -0.86 4.65
CA ILE A 70 -3.75 -1.57 3.70
C ILE A 70 -3.00 -2.64 4.46
N PHE A 71 -3.14 -3.88 4.01
CA PHE A 71 -2.50 -5.04 4.61
C PHE A 71 -1.64 -5.76 3.58
N CYS A 72 -0.46 -6.18 3.99
CA CYS A 72 0.41 -7.02 3.16
C CYS A 72 1.23 -7.95 4.03
N ASN A 73 1.24 -9.23 3.67
CA ASN A 73 2.16 -10.19 4.25
C ASN A 73 3.39 -10.27 3.33
N PRO A 74 4.55 -9.71 3.73
CA PRO A 74 5.72 -9.69 2.85
C PRO A 74 6.35 -11.05 2.64
N ASN A 75 6.01 -12.05 3.45
CA ASN A 75 6.65 -13.36 3.41
C ASN A 75 6.18 -14.25 2.25
N ILE A 76 5.08 -13.89 1.59
CA ILE A 76 4.49 -14.72 0.52
C ILE A 76 4.83 -14.22 -0.88
N TRP A 77 5.53 -13.10 -1.01
CA TRP A 77 5.83 -12.50 -2.30
C TRP A 77 7.32 -12.63 -2.63
N PRO A 78 7.66 -12.98 -3.88
CA PRO A 78 9.07 -13.17 -4.28
C PRO A 78 9.83 -11.86 -4.44
N SER A 79 9.15 -10.75 -4.67
CA SER A 79 9.79 -9.45 -4.89
C SER A 79 8.79 -8.32 -4.68
N PRO A 80 9.27 -7.06 -4.51
CA PRO A 80 8.37 -5.90 -4.46
C PRO A 80 7.49 -5.75 -5.71
N PHE A 81 8.00 -6.16 -6.88
CA PHE A 81 7.25 -6.02 -8.14
C PHE A 81 6.08 -6.99 -8.24
N ALA A 82 6.19 -8.14 -7.57
CA ALA A 82 5.13 -9.15 -7.57
C ALA A 82 4.14 -8.96 -6.43
N ALA A 83 4.45 -8.11 -5.45
CA ALA A 83 3.65 -7.99 -4.24
C ALA A 83 2.32 -7.31 -4.51
N LYS A 84 1.29 -7.82 -3.84
CA LYS A 84 -0.04 -7.21 -3.82
C LYS A 84 -0.40 -6.87 -2.38
N VAL A 85 -1.21 -5.85 -2.24
CA VAL A 85 -1.73 -5.42 -0.94
C VAL A 85 -3.24 -5.59 -0.93
N LEU A 86 -3.78 -5.90 0.23
CA LEU A 86 -5.22 -5.93 0.43
C LEU A 86 -5.65 -4.56 0.92
N ILE A 87 -6.57 -3.94 0.20
CA ILE A 87 -7.06 -2.60 0.50
C ILE A 87 -8.51 -2.70 0.97
N THR A 88 -8.81 -2.04 2.08
CA THR A 88 -10.18 -1.85 2.52
C THR A 88 -10.45 -0.36 2.64
N ILE A 89 -11.47 0.10 1.95
CA ILE A 89 -11.93 1.49 1.98
C ILE A 89 -13.38 1.47 2.39
N ARG A 90 -13.72 2.23 3.43
CA ARG A 90 -15.11 2.31 3.86
C ARG A 90 -15.45 3.67 4.43
N ASP A 91 -16.71 4.02 4.29
CA ASP A 91 -17.32 5.13 4.99
C ASP A 91 -18.67 4.66 5.57
N GLU A 92 -19.56 5.58 5.89
CA GLU A 92 -20.87 5.24 6.47
C GLU A 92 -21.79 4.52 5.48
N ARG A 93 -21.48 4.56 4.19
CA ARG A 93 -22.40 4.09 3.14
C ARG A 93 -21.87 2.94 2.33
N ILE A 94 -20.54 2.88 2.12
CA ILE A 94 -19.95 1.84 1.28
C ILE A 94 -18.75 1.20 1.97
N ARG A 95 -18.46 -0.03 1.55
CA ARG A 95 -17.24 -0.73 1.90
C ARG A 95 -16.71 -1.42 0.66
N LEU A 96 -15.47 -1.13 0.33
CA LEU A 96 -14.75 -1.76 -0.78
C LEU A 96 -13.56 -2.52 -0.23
N SER A 97 -13.42 -3.79 -0.60
CA SER A 97 -12.22 -4.59 -0.28
C SER A 97 -11.71 -5.21 -1.57
N THR A 98 -10.42 -5.03 -1.84
CA THR A 98 -9.82 -5.53 -3.07
C THR A 98 -8.31 -5.66 -2.92
N GLU A 99 -7.69 -6.44 -3.81
CA GLU A 99 -6.24 -6.49 -3.93
C GLU A 99 -5.78 -5.50 -4.99
N ALA A 100 -4.58 -4.94 -4.78
CA ALA A 100 -3.95 -4.06 -5.75
C ALA A 100 -2.44 -4.28 -5.76
N GLU A 101 -1.80 -3.98 -6.87
CA GLU A 101 -0.35 -4.08 -6.99
C GLU A 101 0.32 -2.99 -6.15
N LEU A 102 1.29 -3.39 -5.33
CA LEU A 102 2.01 -2.47 -4.46
C LEU A 102 2.66 -1.33 -5.24
N THR A 103 3.32 -1.63 -6.35
CA THR A 103 3.99 -0.63 -7.17
C THR A 103 3.01 0.39 -7.74
N ARG A 104 1.81 -0.05 -8.08
CA ARG A 104 0.78 0.83 -8.61
C ARG A 104 0.26 1.80 -7.56
N ILE A 105 0.04 1.29 -6.34
CA ILE A 105 -0.41 2.14 -5.23
C ILE A 105 0.65 3.20 -4.91
N LEU A 106 1.93 2.85 -4.95
CA LEU A 106 3.01 3.82 -4.75
C LEU A 106 3.03 4.90 -5.82
N GLU A 107 2.84 4.53 -7.08
CA GLU A 107 2.74 5.51 -8.16
C GLU A 107 1.59 6.48 -7.93
N ASP A 108 0.44 5.95 -7.53
CA ASP A 108 -0.74 6.75 -7.26
C ASP A 108 -0.50 7.73 -6.11
N LEU A 109 0.17 7.29 -5.05
CA LEU A 109 0.54 8.16 -3.94
C LEU A 109 1.52 9.24 -4.37
N ASN A 110 2.51 8.88 -5.17
CA ASN A 110 3.48 9.86 -5.68
C ASN A 110 2.79 10.92 -6.51
N GLN A 111 1.88 10.54 -7.39
CA GLN A 111 1.11 11.49 -8.19
C GLN A 111 0.27 12.42 -7.31
N TYR A 112 -0.37 11.85 -6.30
CA TYR A 112 -1.16 12.66 -5.36
C TYR A 112 -0.27 13.68 -4.64
N LEU A 113 0.88 13.25 -4.14
CA LEU A 113 1.79 14.12 -3.40
C LEU A 113 2.43 15.20 -4.27
N GLU A 114 2.55 14.98 -5.57
CA GLU A 114 3.02 16.00 -6.51
C GLU A 114 1.98 17.10 -6.73
N GLN A 115 0.71 16.83 -6.50
CA GLN A 115 -0.40 17.76 -6.74
C GLN A 115 -0.79 18.57 -5.51
N VAL A 116 -0.33 18.21 -4.34
CA VAL A 116 -0.74 18.85 -3.08
C VAL A 116 0.37 19.63 -2.41
#